data_fa0dc92b4abd93e95640feea5b063188
#
_entry.id   fa0dc92b4abd93e95640feea5b063188
#
_cell.length_a   1.000
_cell.length_b   1.000
_cell.length_c   1.000
_cell.angle_alpha   90.00
_cell.angle_beta   90.00
_cell.angle_gamma   90.00
#
_symmetry.space_group_name_H-M   'P 1'
#
loop_
_entity.id
_entity.type
_entity.pdbx_description
1 polymer ?
#
loop_
_entity_poly.entity_id
_entity_poly.type
_entity_poly.pdbx_seq_one_letter_code
_entity_poly.pdbx_strand_id
1 'polypeptide(L)'
;RVLFRSKTQRFIENIVRSFTIKNLIGQLTILNPDKIMGDVEETVSKLEILEDTTYSIDQKKMLYIHMCVMVERLILEKGRLPQEDMTDDLKCRESFIKNLKESFSVIENKYNVSLNEREILMIYYLTENN
;
A
#
# COMPACT_ATOMS: atom_id res chain seq x y z
N ARG A 1 3.11 31.52 10.13
CA ARG A 1 4.55 31.54 10.30
C ARG A 1 5.20 30.34 9.65
N VAL A 2 6.22 30.58 8.86
CA VAL A 2 6.94 29.51 8.19
C VAL A 2 8.03 28.98 9.10
N LEU A 3 8.10 27.69 9.16
CA LEU A 3 9.14 27.03 9.91
C LEU A 3 9.98 26.21 8.92
N PHE A 4 11.23 26.61 8.83
CA PHE A 4 12.17 25.85 8.03
C PHE A 4 12.78 24.77 8.90
N ARG A 5 12.41 23.57 8.62
CA ARG A 5 12.97 22.42 9.34
C ARG A 5 14.30 22.04 8.73
N SER A 6 15.26 21.77 9.59
CA SER A 6 16.53 21.25 9.14
C SER A 6 16.35 19.84 8.55
N LYS A 7 17.31 19.41 7.76
CA LYS A 7 17.31 18.05 7.24
C LYS A 7 17.30 17.03 8.38
N THR A 8 18.01 17.33 9.46
CA THR A 8 18.06 16.47 10.64
C THR A 8 16.69 16.32 11.28
N GLN A 9 15.95 17.43 11.44
CA GLN A 9 14.61 17.38 12.00
C GLN A 9 13.67 16.55 11.14
N ARG A 10 13.72 16.73 9.82
CA ARG A 10 12.90 15.94 8.90
C ARG A 10 13.22 14.46 8.99
N PHE A 11 14.50 14.14 9.09
CA PHE A 11 14.95 12.76 9.22
C PHE A 11 14.40 12.11 10.48
N ILE A 12 14.51 12.81 11.61
CA ILE A 12 13.99 12.34 12.89
C ILE A 12 12.47 12.17 12.85
N GLU A 13 11.76 13.13 12.28
CA GLU A 13 10.30 13.06 12.16
C GLU A 13 9.88 11.86 11.31
N ASN A 14 10.60 11.61 10.23
CA ASN A 14 10.30 10.46 9.38
C ASN A 14 10.53 9.14 10.10
N ILE A 15 11.59 9.05 10.90
CA ILE A 15 11.86 7.86 11.70
C ILE A 15 10.75 7.63 12.73
N VAL A 16 10.36 8.68 13.45
CA VAL A 16 9.29 8.60 14.45
C VAL A 16 7.97 8.20 13.78
N ARG A 17 7.68 8.80 12.64
CA ARG A 17 6.45 8.50 11.90
C ARG A 17 6.42 7.05 11.43
N SER A 18 7.53 6.56 10.88
CA SER A 18 7.64 5.16 10.45
C SER A 18 7.47 4.21 11.61
N PHE A 19 8.07 4.52 12.75
CA PHE A 19 7.95 3.71 13.95
C PHE A 19 6.50 3.65 14.43
N THR A 20 5.80 4.78 14.42
CA THR A 20 4.40 4.86 14.82
C THR A 20 3.50 4.04 13.90
N ILE A 21 3.74 4.13 12.58
CA ILE A 21 3.00 3.36 11.60
C ILE A 21 3.20 1.87 11.82
N LYS A 22 4.45 1.45 12.03
CA LYS A 22 4.75 0.04 12.26
C LYS A 22 4.07 -0.49 13.53
N ASN A 23 4.03 0.30 14.58
CA ASN A 23 3.33 -0.08 15.80
C ASN A 23 1.82 -0.23 15.56
N LEU A 24 1.26 0.71 14.80
CA LEU A 24 -0.17 0.65 14.46
C LEU A 24 -0.47 -0.60 13.63
N ILE A 25 0.35 -0.89 12.66
CA ILE A 25 0.20 -2.09 11.83
C ILE A 25 0.25 -3.35 12.70
N GLY A 26 1.17 -3.39 13.66
CA GLY A 26 1.28 -4.52 14.58
C GLY A 26 0.05 -4.72 15.45
N GLN A 27 -0.76 -3.68 15.65
CA GLN A 27 -2.03 -3.79 16.37
C GLN A 27 -3.19 -4.19 15.48
N LEU A 28 -3.08 -3.93 14.18
CA LEU A 28 -4.15 -4.17 13.22
C LEU A 28 -4.07 -5.51 12.53
N THR A 29 -2.95 -6.18 12.61
CA THR A 29 -2.74 -7.43 11.88
C THR A 29 -1.97 -8.42 12.73
N ILE A 30 -2.21 -9.70 12.47
CA ILE A 30 -1.46 -10.79 13.10
C ILE A 30 -0.14 -11.08 12.38
N LEU A 31 0.08 -10.43 11.24
CA LEU A 31 1.32 -10.60 10.49
C LEU A 31 2.49 -9.94 11.21
N ASN A 32 3.69 -10.44 10.96
CA ASN A 32 4.89 -9.83 11.51
C ASN A 32 5.05 -8.41 10.94
N PRO A 33 4.92 -7.35 11.78
CA PRO A 33 4.92 -5.98 11.25
C PRO A 33 6.23 -5.58 10.58
N ASP A 34 7.36 -6.08 11.06
CA ASP A 34 8.66 -5.74 10.46
C ASP A 34 8.76 -6.27 9.04
N LYS A 35 8.30 -7.49 8.83
CA LYS A 35 8.40 -8.15 7.55
C LYS A 35 7.39 -7.60 6.55
N ILE A 36 6.12 -7.51 6.96
CA ILE A 36 5.08 -7.02 6.06
C ILE A 36 5.31 -5.56 5.68
N MET A 37 5.76 -4.75 6.62
CA MET A 37 6.06 -3.35 6.35
C MET A 37 7.14 -3.19 5.28
N GLY A 38 8.21 -3.98 5.38
CA GLY A 38 9.28 -3.97 4.40
C GLY A 38 8.78 -4.35 3.00
N ASP A 39 7.96 -5.38 2.92
CA ASP A 39 7.39 -5.82 1.64
C ASP A 39 6.47 -4.76 1.04
N VAL A 40 5.67 -4.12 1.87
CA VAL A 40 4.74 -3.08 1.42
C VAL A 40 5.48 -1.82 0.98
N GLU A 41 6.52 -1.42 1.73
CA GLU A 41 7.34 -0.28 1.34
C GLU A 41 7.98 -0.49 -0.03
N GLU A 42 8.50 -1.69 -0.26
CA GLU A 42 9.08 -2.03 -1.55
C GLU A 42 8.04 -1.98 -2.67
N THR A 43 6.85 -2.50 -2.40
CA THR A 43 5.75 -2.48 -3.37
C THR A 43 5.33 -1.06 -3.73
N VAL A 44 5.18 -0.19 -2.73
CA VAL A 44 4.80 1.20 -2.97
C VAL A 44 5.89 1.94 -3.75
N SER A 45 7.15 1.71 -3.41
CA SER A 45 8.27 2.32 -4.14
C SER A 45 8.29 1.89 -5.59
N LYS A 46 8.05 0.63 -5.86
CA LYS A 46 7.99 0.11 -7.22
C LYS A 46 6.81 0.69 -7.98
N LEU A 47 5.66 0.84 -7.33
CA LEU A 47 4.50 1.46 -7.94
C LEU A 47 4.77 2.92 -8.30
N GLU A 48 5.44 3.67 -7.43
CA GLU A 48 5.84 5.04 -7.73
C GLU A 48 6.69 5.12 -8.99
N ILE A 49 7.62 4.20 -9.14
CA ILE A 49 8.49 4.15 -10.31
C ILE A 49 7.68 3.86 -11.58
N LEU A 50 6.82 2.84 -11.51
CA LEU A 50 6.02 2.43 -12.66
C LEU A 50 4.99 3.48 -13.07
N GLU A 51 4.44 4.21 -12.11
CA GLU A 51 3.47 5.27 -12.35
C GLU A 51 4.13 6.62 -12.62
N ASP A 52 5.46 6.67 -12.56
CA ASP A 52 6.24 7.90 -12.76
C ASP A 52 5.72 9.04 -11.88
N THR A 53 5.55 8.76 -10.61
CA THR A 53 5.02 9.72 -9.66
C THR A 53 5.67 9.53 -8.29
N THR A 54 5.45 10.48 -7.41
CA THR A 54 5.87 10.39 -6.01
C THR A 54 4.67 10.70 -5.14
N TYR A 55 4.33 9.76 -4.27
CA TYR A 55 3.22 9.96 -3.34
C TYR A 55 3.67 10.81 -2.16
N SER A 56 2.74 11.60 -1.63
CA SER A 56 3.01 12.37 -0.42
C SER A 56 3.22 11.42 0.76
N ILE A 57 3.78 11.96 1.84
CA ILE A 57 3.99 11.16 3.05
C ILE A 57 2.67 10.65 3.59
N ASP A 58 1.62 11.47 3.54
CA ASP A 58 0.29 11.06 4.01
C ASP A 58 -0.31 9.97 3.12
N GLN A 59 -0.14 10.08 1.81
CA GLN A 59 -0.58 9.02 0.89
C GLN A 59 0.17 7.72 1.15
N LYS A 60 1.48 7.79 1.32
CA LYS A 60 2.28 6.60 1.62
C LYS A 60 1.85 5.95 2.92
N LYS A 61 1.59 6.76 3.94
CA LYS A 61 1.12 6.26 5.23
C LYS A 61 -0.18 5.47 5.06
N MET A 62 -1.13 6.04 4.34
CA MET A 62 -2.41 5.37 4.09
C MET A 62 -2.24 4.11 3.26
N LEU A 63 -1.38 4.16 2.25
CA LEU A 63 -1.08 2.99 1.43
C LEU A 63 -0.46 1.86 2.25
N TYR A 64 0.50 2.18 3.10
CA TYR A 64 1.17 1.18 3.94
C TYR A 64 0.16 0.49 4.86
N ILE A 65 -0.65 1.28 5.56
CA ILE A 65 -1.65 0.74 6.48
C ILE A 65 -2.67 -0.10 5.72
N HIS A 66 -3.20 0.44 4.63
CA HIS A 66 -4.21 -0.27 3.85
C HIS A 66 -3.68 -1.58 3.29
N MET A 67 -2.48 -1.57 2.72
CA MET A 67 -1.90 -2.77 2.12
C MET A 67 -1.58 -3.84 3.15
N CYS A 68 -1.09 -3.45 4.32
CA CYS A 68 -0.81 -4.43 5.37
C CYS A 68 -2.08 -5.12 5.85
N VAL A 69 -3.13 -4.35 6.10
CA VAL A 69 -4.43 -4.90 6.50
C VAL A 69 -5.04 -5.73 5.37
N MET A 70 -4.89 -5.26 4.15
CA MET A 70 -5.39 -5.96 2.97
C MET A 70 -4.75 -7.33 2.80
N VAL A 71 -3.44 -7.43 2.96
CA VAL A 71 -2.74 -8.71 2.82
C VAL A 71 -3.28 -9.72 3.83
N GLU A 72 -3.46 -9.30 5.08
CA GLU A 72 -4.05 -10.18 6.08
C GLU A 72 -5.46 -10.61 5.69
N ARG A 73 -6.29 -9.67 5.23
CA ARG A 73 -7.65 -9.97 4.80
C ARG A 73 -7.66 -10.96 3.64
N LEU A 74 -6.78 -10.77 2.66
CA LEU A 74 -6.68 -11.68 1.52
C LEU A 74 -6.25 -13.09 1.96
N ILE A 75 -5.39 -13.19 2.94
CA ILE A 75 -5.00 -14.48 3.51
C ILE A 75 -6.18 -15.16 4.19
N LEU A 76 -6.89 -14.42 5.03
CA LEU A 76 -7.99 -14.96 5.83
C LEU A 76 -9.22 -15.29 4.99
N GLU A 77 -9.47 -14.54 3.93
CA GLU A 77 -10.64 -14.68 3.09
C GLU A 77 -10.38 -15.52 1.83
N LYS A 78 -9.22 -16.14 1.76
CA LYS A 78 -8.82 -16.89 0.58
C LYS A 78 -9.88 -17.93 0.21
N GLY A 79 -10.37 -17.84 -1.02
CA GLY A 79 -11.37 -18.76 -1.53
C GLY A 79 -12.79 -18.47 -1.09
N ARG A 80 -13.02 -17.41 -0.33
CA ARG A 80 -14.36 -17.07 0.17
C ARG A 80 -15.03 -15.94 -0.60
N LEU A 81 -14.24 -15.06 -1.20
CA LEU A 81 -14.80 -13.89 -1.85
C LEU A 81 -15.33 -14.24 -3.23
N PRO A 82 -16.56 -13.84 -3.56
CA PRO A 82 -17.01 -13.96 -4.93
C PRO A 82 -16.18 -13.04 -5.81
N GLN A 83 -15.95 -13.46 -7.02
CA GLN A 83 -15.31 -12.57 -7.99
C GLN A 83 -16.35 -11.55 -8.44
N GLU A 84 -16.01 -10.30 -8.31
CA GLU A 84 -16.85 -9.22 -8.77
C GLU A 84 -16.39 -8.80 -10.15
N ASP A 85 -17.34 -8.40 -10.98
CA ASP A 85 -17.00 -7.85 -12.28
C ASP A 85 -16.28 -6.52 -12.09
N MET A 86 -15.32 -6.26 -12.96
CA MET A 86 -14.58 -5.03 -12.92
C MET A 86 -15.52 -3.84 -13.13
N THR A 87 -15.41 -2.85 -12.26
CA THR A 87 -16.24 -1.64 -12.40
C THR A 87 -15.79 -0.84 -13.60
N ASP A 88 -16.70 0.02 -14.09
CA ASP A 88 -16.37 0.89 -15.24
C ASP A 88 -15.17 1.79 -14.90
N ASP A 89 -15.04 2.19 -13.64
CA ASP A 89 -13.91 3.00 -13.20
C ASP A 89 -12.59 2.27 -13.41
N LEU A 90 -12.53 0.98 -13.07
CA LEU A 90 -11.33 0.17 -13.25
C LEU A 90 -11.07 -0.15 -14.73
N LYS A 91 -12.13 -0.36 -15.51
CA LYS A 91 -11.97 -0.67 -16.93
C LYS A 91 -11.22 0.42 -17.67
N CYS A 92 -11.32 1.66 -17.21
CA CYS A 92 -10.64 2.80 -17.82
C CYS A 92 -9.21 2.97 -17.28
N ARG A 93 -8.76 2.12 -16.37
CA ARG A 93 -7.48 2.27 -15.66
C ARG A 93 -6.55 1.08 -15.89
N GLU A 94 -6.54 0.56 -17.09
CA GLU A 94 -5.74 -0.63 -17.43
C GLU A 94 -4.26 -0.47 -17.10
N SER A 95 -3.70 0.71 -17.39
CA SER A 95 -2.30 1.00 -17.12
C SER A 95 -1.99 0.93 -15.63
N PHE A 96 -2.84 1.53 -14.80
CA PHE A 96 -2.69 1.49 -13.36
C PHE A 96 -2.79 0.07 -12.82
N ILE A 97 -3.78 -0.69 -13.30
CA ILE A 97 -3.99 -2.07 -12.87
C ILE A 97 -2.76 -2.92 -13.18
N LYS A 98 -2.22 -2.76 -14.37
CA LYS A 98 -1.01 -3.48 -14.78
C LYS A 98 0.17 -3.14 -13.87
N ASN A 99 0.38 -1.86 -13.62
CA ASN A 99 1.49 -1.41 -12.78
C ASN A 99 1.32 -1.88 -11.33
N LEU A 100 0.10 -1.83 -10.81
CA LEU A 100 -0.16 -2.30 -9.46
C LEU A 100 0.08 -3.80 -9.34
N LYS A 101 -0.41 -4.58 -10.28
CA LYS A 101 -0.20 -6.04 -10.26
C LYS A 101 1.27 -6.39 -10.35
N GLU A 102 2.02 -5.67 -11.16
CA GLU A 102 3.45 -5.88 -11.28
C GLU A 102 4.18 -5.55 -9.97
N SER A 103 3.86 -4.41 -9.37
CA SER A 103 4.50 -4.00 -8.11
C SER A 103 4.10 -4.90 -6.95
N PHE A 104 2.90 -5.43 -6.94
CA PHE A 104 2.38 -6.27 -5.87
C PHE A 104 2.77 -7.75 -6.03
N SER A 105 3.39 -8.12 -7.13
CA SER A 105 3.68 -9.52 -7.45
C SER A 105 4.55 -10.22 -6.40
N VAL A 106 5.48 -9.50 -5.80
CA VAL A 106 6.33 -10.05 -4.74
C VAL A 106 5.48 -10.48 -3.55
N ILE A 107 4.53 -9.64 -3.16
CA ILE A 107 3.62 -9.95 -2.06
C ILE A 107 2.69 -11.09 -2.43
N GLU A 108 2.16 -11.10 -3.65
CA GLU A 108 1.29 -12.18 -4.12
C GLU A 108 1.99 -13.53 -4.03
N ASN A 109 3.25 -13.58 -4.46
CA ASN A 109 4.02 -14.81 -4.43
C ASN A 109 4.43 -15.21 -3.01
N LYS A 110 4.84 -14.24 -2.22
CA LYS A 110 5.36 -14.49 -0.87
C LYS A 110 4.28 -14.93 0.10
N TYR A 111 3.11 -14.33 0.00
CA TYR A 111 1.99 -14.61 0.91
C TYR A 111 0.92 -15.47 0.27
N ASN A 112 1.10 -15.86 -0.98
CA ASN A 112 0.17 -16.70 -1.73
C ASN A 112 -1.24 -16.10 -1.74
N VAL A 113 -1.32 -14.84 -2.11
CA VAL A 113 -2.57 -14.09 -2.23
C VAL A 113 -2.68 -13.50 -3.61
N SER A 114 -3.88 -13.04 -3.97
CA SER A 114 -4.13 -12.36 -5.24
C SER A 114 -4.99 -11.14 -5.00
N LEU A 115 -4.63 -10.05 -5.64
CA LEU A 115 -5.44 -8.83 -5.61
C LEU A 115 -6.78 -9.09 -6.26
N ASN A 116 -7.86 -8.64 -5.61
CA ASN A 116 -9.17 -8.61 -6.23
C ASN A 116 -9.52 -7.19 -6.68
N GLU A 117 -10.57 -7.06 -7.47
CA GLU A 117 -10.94 -5.78 -8.06
C GLU A 117 -11.29 -4.73 -7.02
N ARG A 118 -11.94 -5.13 -5.94
CA ARG A 118 -12.30 -4.21 -4.87
C ARG A 118 -11.06 -3.60 -4.22
N GLU A 119 -10.04 -4.41 -3.96
CA GLU A 119 -8.80 -3.94 -3.37
C GLU A 119 -8.02 -3.05 -4.34
N ILE A 120 -8.02 -3.40 -5.61
CA ILE A 120 -7.39 -2.57 -6.65
C ILE A 120 -8.05 -1.18 -6.67
N LEU A 121 -9.37 -1.14 -6.63
CA LEU A 121 -10.10 0.11 -6.66
C LEU A 121 -9.81 0.98 -5.43
N MET A 122 -9.73 0.36 -4.26
CA MET A 122 -9.39 1.08 -3.04
C MET A 122 -7.99 1.68 -3.11
N ILE A 123 -7.04 0.93 -3.59
CA ILE A 123 -5.66 1.44 -3.75
C ILE A 123 -5.64 2.58 -4.75
N TYR A 124 -6.36 2.43 -5.85
CA TYR A 124 -6.46 3.49 -6.85
C TYR A 124 -6.95 4.80 -6.23
N TYR A 125 -8.01 4.75 -5.44
CA TYR A 125 -8.54 5.94 -4.79
C TYR A 125 -7.54 6.56 -3.81
N LEU A 126 -6.76 5.75 -3.11
CA LEU A 126 -5.73 6.26 -2.21
C LEU A 126 -4.61 6.98 -2.98
N THR A 127 -4.30 6.55 -4.19
CA THR A 127 -3.28 7.20 -5.01
C THR A 127 -3.77 8.47 -5.67
N GLU A 128 -5.08 8.60 -5.88
CA GLU A 128 -5.68 9.78 -6.50
C GLU A 128 -5.90 10.92 -5.51
N ASN A 129 -6.06 10.62 -4.25
CA ASN A 129 -6.30 11.64 -3.24
C ASN A 129 -5.01 12.37 -2.89
N ASN A 130 -5.01 13.65 -3.13
CA ASN A 130 -3.86 14.51 -2.81
C ASN A 130 -4.08 15.24 -1.49
#